data_de87c0a3206347703f17250e4bdedf2d
#
_entry.id   de87c0a3206347703f17250e4bdedf2d
#
_cell.length_a   1.000
_cell.length_b   1.000
_cell.length_c   1.000
_cell.angle_alpha   90.00
_cell.angle_beta   90.00
_cell.angle_gamma   90.00
#
_symmetry.space_group_name_H-M   'P 1'
#
loop_
_entity.id
_entity.type
_entity.pdbx_description
1 polymer ?
#
loop_
_entity_poly.entity_id
_entity_poly.type
_entity_poly.pdbx_seq_one_letter_code
_entity_poly.pdbx_strand_id
1 'polypeptide(L)'
;MSSTMEQYEQRTGGEFATAIDLAHLSRQTLGDRTLEREVLELFRRQARILLFRFEAVTCPSERAQIAHTLKGSARGVGAGRVAYAADELERAANAGEPTGKALAEVAEAVAEATSAIELRFGFDR
;
A
#
# COMPACT_ATOMS: atom_id res chain seq x y z
N MET A 1 -6.49 14.00 21.53
CA MET A 1 -5.32 13.17 21.15
C MET A 1 -5.36 12.87 19.67
N SER A 2 -4.29 13.19 18.93
CA SER A 2 -4.30 12.92 17.49
C SER A 2 -4.15 11.44 17.22
N SER A 3 -4.84 10.95 16.19
CA SER A 3 -4.69 9.60 15.72
C SER A 3 -3.34 9.46 15.00
N THR A 4 -2.90 8.24 14.79
CA THR A 4 -1.70 7.96 13.99
C THR A 4 -1.82 8.54 12.58
N MET A 5 -3.02 8.48 12.00
CA MET A 5 -3.26 9.02 10.67
C MET A 5 -3.12 10.54 10.62
N GLU A 6 -3.64 11.23 11.62
CA GLU A 6 -3.50 12.68 11.69
C GLU A 6 -2.04 13.10 11.80
N GLN A 7 -1.26 12.38 12.61
CA GLN A 7 0.16 12.66 12.76
C GLN A 7 0.90 12.41 11.45
N TYR A 8 0.54 11.36 10.74
CA TYR A 8 1.13 11.04 9.45
C TYR A 8 0.86 12.16 8.45
N GLU A 9 -0.39 12.60 8.34
CA GLU A 9 -0.77 13.67 7.43
C GLU A 9 -0.05 14.97 7.72
N GLN A 10 0.06 15.34 8.99
CA GLN A 10 0.75 16.57 9.40
C GLN A 10 2.23 16.54 9.01
N ARG A 11 2.86 15.40 9.15
CA ARG A 11 4.29 15.29 8.83
C ARG A 11 4.56 15.30 7.33
N THR A 12 3.66 14.76 6.54
CA THR A 12 3.90 14.59 5.11
C THR A 12 3.32 15.73 4.26
N GLY A 13 2.36 16.47 4.79
CA GLY A 13 1.91 17.74 4.23
C GLY A 13 0.94 17.71 3.08
N GLY A 14 0.95 16.80 2.18
CA GLY A 14 0.09 16.81 1.01
C GLY A 14 -0.56 15.47 0.77
N GLU A 15 -1.49 15.44 -0.18
CA GLU A 15 -2.20 14.22 -0.51
C GLU A 15 -1.26 13.12 -0.97
N PHE A 16 -0.31 13.43 -1.85
CA PHE A 16 0.71 12.46 -2.27
C PHE A 16 1.53 12.01 -1.07
N ALA A 17 1.94 12.95 -0.24
CA ALA A 17 2.77 12.65 0.92
C ALA A 17 2.03 11.84 1.97
N THR A 18 0.68 11.96 2.04
CA THR A 18 -0.13 11.10 2.90
C THR A 18 -0.15 9.66 2.39
N ALA A 19 -0.23 9.47 1.07
CA ALA A 19 -0.27 8.14 0.47
C ALA A 19 1.11 7.48 0.43
N ILE A 20 2.16 8.26 0.15
CA ILE A 20 3.54 7.78 0.03
C ILE A 20 4.45 8.66 0.88
N ASP A 21 5.24 8.06 1.75
CA ASP A 21 6.24 8.79 2.54
C ASP A 21 7.46 9.06 1.67
N LEU A 22 7.56 10.28 1.16
CA LEU A 22 8.62 10.66 0.25
C LEU A 22 10.01 10.61 0.89
N ALA A 23 10.12 10.95 2.17
CA ALA A 23 11.41 10.89 2.85
C ALA A 23 11.89 9.44 2.96
N HIS A 24 10.98 8.53 3.31
CA HIS A 24 11.30 7.10 3.37
C HIS A 24 11.73 6.60 1.99
N LEU A 25 10.96 6.92 0.95
CA LEU A 25 11.25 6.49 -0.41
C LEU A 25 12.60 7.02 -0.88
N SER A 26 12.89 8.29 -0.61
CA SER A 26 14.15 8.91 -0.98
C SER A 26 15.34 8.18 -0.34
N ARG A 27 15.20 7.79 0.93
CA ARG A 27 16.26 7.03 1.60
C ARG A 27 16.46 5.66 0.95
N GLN A 28 15.38 5.00 0.56
CA GLN A 28 15.46 3.68 -0.07
C GLN A 28 16.08 3.73 -1.46
N THR A 29 15.90 4.82 -2.18
CA THR A 29 16.38 4.98 -3.55
C THR A 29 17.65 5.84 -3.63
N LEU A 30 18.19 6.27 -2.50
CA LEU A 30 19.36 7.13 -2.42
C LEU A 30 19.19 8.42 -3.24
N GLY A 31 17.96 8.91 -3.31
CA GLY A 31 17.62 10.12 -4.03
C GLY A 31 17.56 9.98 -5.54
N ASP A 32 17.73 8.78 -6.08
CA ASP A 32 17.69 8.53 -7.52
C ASP A 32 16.24 8.54 -8.02
N ARG A 33 15.88 9.56 -8.79
CA ARG A 33 14.49 9.71 -9.28
C ARG A 33 14.08 8.63 -10.27
N THR A 34 14.99 8.14 -11.09
CA THR A 34 14.70 7.06 -12.00
C THR A 34 14.37 5.78 -11.23
N LEU A 35 15.18 5.48 -10.23
CA LEU A 35 14.92 4.32 -9.39
C LEU A 35 13.61 4.50 -8.60
N GLU A 36 13.34 5.70 -8.09
CA GLU A 36 12.10 6.00 -7.40
C GLU A 36 10.89 5.70 -8.27
N ARG A 37 10.93 6.15 -9.52
CA ARG A 37 9.85 5.89 -10.47
C ARG A 37 9.67 4.40 -10.73
N GLU A 38 10.77 3.68 -10.93
CA GLU A 38 10.71 2.24 -11.20
C GLU A 38 10.14 1.47 -10.02
N VAL A 39 10.55 1.82 -8.81
CA VAL A 39 10.07 1.17 -7.59
C VAL A 39 8.56 1.40 -7.42
N LEU A 40 8.11 2.63 -7.61
CA LEU A 40 6.69 2.96 -7.48
C LEU A 40 5.84 2.32 -8.57
N GLU A 41 6.35 2.25 -9.80
CA GLU A 41 5.64 1.56 -10.88
C GLU A 41 5.50 0.07 -10.59
N LEU A 42 6.55 -0.54 -10.09
CA LEU A 42 6.51 -1.95 -9.69
C LEU A 42 5.50 -2.17 -8.57
N PHE A 43 5.49 -1.30 -7.56
CA PHE A 43 4.53 -1.39 -6.47
C PHE A 43 3.10 -1.30 -6.99
N ARG A 44 2.84 -0.35 -7.88
CA ARG A 44 1.51 -0.15 -8.46
C ARG A 44 0.99 -1.43 -9.14
N ARG A 45 1.85 -2.05 -9.94
CA ARG A 45 1.50 -3.29 -10.64
C ARG A 45 1.33 -4.46 -9.70
N GLN A 46 2.24 -4.62 -8.75
CA GLN A 46 2.18 -5.72 -7.79
C GLN A 46 0.94 -5.64 -6.92
N ALA A 47 0.59 -4.45 -6.45
CA ALA A 47 -0.59 -4.28 -5.60
C ALA A 47 -1.86 -4.74 -6.32
N ARG A 48 -1.97 -4.40 -7.60
CA ARG A 48 -3.13 -4.83 -8.40
C ARG A 48 -3.19 -6.35 -8.54
N ILE A 49 -2.06 -6.97 -8.83
CA ILE A 49 -1.97 -8.41 -8.98
C ILE A 49 -2.32 -9.11 -7.66
N LEU A 50 -1.79 -8.62 -6.56
CA LEU A 50 -2.03 -9.24 -5.25
C LEU A 50 -3.50 -9.13 -4.84
N LEU A 51 -4.16 -8.00 -5.11
CA LEU A 51 -5.58 -7.86 -4.83
C LEU A 51 -6.42 -8.84 -5.67
N PHE A 52 -6.08 -8.97 -6.94
CA PHE A 52 -6.76 -9.92 -7.82
C PHE A 52 -6.61 -11.36 -7.30
N ARG A 53 -5.39 -11.72 -6.91
CA ARG A 53 -5.12 -13.06 -6.38
C ARG A 53 -5.84 -13.31 -5.07
N PHE A 54 -5.92 -12.31 -4.21
CA PHE A 54 -6.63 -12.46 -2.93
C PHE A 54 -8.08 -12.86 -3.16
N GLU A 55 -8.72 -12.21 -4.13
CA GLU A 55 -10.13 -12.51 -4.43
C GLU A 55 -10.29 -13.90 -5.09
N ALA A 56 -9.28 -14.34 -5.82
CA ALA A 56 -9.35 -15.62 -6.55
C ALA A 56 -9.12 -16.84 -5.66
N VAL A 57 -8.39 -16.69 -4.55
CA VAL A 57 -8.10 -17.83 -3.67
C VAL A 57 -9.07 -17.84 -2.48
N THR A 58 -9.32 -19.03 -1.94
CA THR A 58 -10.23 -19.20 -0.81
C THR A 58 -9.55 -19.71 0.44
N CYS A 59 -8.36 -20.28 0.32
CA CYS A 59 -7.63 -20.82 1.46
C CYS A 59 -7.17 -19.70 2.39
N PRO A 60 -7.57 -19.72 3.68
CA PRO A 60 -7.19 -18.64 4.60
C PRO A 60 -5.69 -18.41 4.72
N SER A 61 -4.89 -19.48 4.72
CA SER A 61 -3.44 -19.30 4.84
C SER A 61 -2.83 -18.66 3.59
N GLU A 62 -3.34 -18.98 2.41
CA GLU A 62 -2.89 -18.33 1.18
C GLU A 62 -3.30 -16.87 1.16
N ARG A 63 -4.53 -16.58 1.59
CA ARG A 63 -5.01 -15.20 1.69
C ARG A 63 -4.17 -14.37 2.65
N ALA A 64 -3.84 -14.93 3.81
CA ALA A 64 -2.98 -14.26 4.78
C ALA A 64 -1.60 -13.98 4.18
N GLN A 65 -1.05 -14.91 3.43
CA GLN A 65 0.26 -14.76 2.81
C GLN A 65 0.25 -13.65 1.75
N ILE A 66 -0.83 -13.56 0.96
CA ILE A 66 -0.97 -12.49 -0.04
C ILE A 66 -1.01 -11.13 0.64
N ALA A 67 -1.82 -11.01 1.70
CA ALA A 67 -1.91 -9.76 2.47
C ALA A 67 -0.56 -9.40 3.10
N HIS A 68 0.17 -10.40 3.61
CA HIS A 68 1.50 -10.19 4.19
C HIS A 68 2.47 -9.65 3.14
N THR A 69 2.45 -10.20 1.94
CA THR A 69 3.31 -9.76 0.84
C THR A 69 3.00 -8.30 0.47
N LEU A 70 1.73 -7.96 0.37
CA LEU A 70 1.34 -6.58 0.08
C LEU A 70 1.80 -5.62 1.18
N LYS A 71 1.64 -6.03 2.44
CA LYS A 71 2.11 -5.23 3.57
C LYS A 71 3.60 -4.93 3.46
N GLY A 72 4.41 -5.95 3.17
CA GLY A 72 5.85 -5.78 3.03
C GLY A 72 6.21 -4.86 1.87
N SER A 73 5.56 -5.03 0.73
CA SER A 73 5.80 -4.16 -0.44
C SER A 73 5.44 -2.71 -0.13
N ALA A 74 4.31 -2.50 0.54
CA ALA A 74 3.85 -1.16 0.91
C ALA A 74 4.81 -0.48 1.86
N ARG A 75 5.31 -1.21 2.87
CA ARG A 75 6.30 -0.67 3.79
C ARG A 75 7.58 -0.28 3.07
N GLY A 76 7.99 -1.09 2.10
CA GLY A 76 9.20 -0.82 1.33
C GLY A 76 9.17 0.50 0.58
N VAL A 77 8.02 0.89 0.06
CA VAL A 77 7.89 2.14 -0.71
C VAL A 77 7.33 3.30 0.10
N GLY A 78 7.04 3.09 1.38
CA GLY A 78 6.49 4.14 2.22
C GLY A 78 5.00 4.37 2.05
N ALA A 79 4.26 3.38 1.53
CA ALA A 79 2.81 3.47 1.39
C ALA A 79 2.14 3.03 2.71
N GLY A 80 2.19 3.92 3.71
CA GLY A 80 1.80 3.59 5.08
C GLY A 80 0.35 3.18 5.24
N ARG A 81 -0.57 3.81 4.52
CA ARG A 81 -1.99 3.47 4.60
C ARG A 81 -2.26 2.09 4.02
N VAL A 82 -1.60 1.76 2.91
CA VAL A 82 -1.71 0.43 2.32
C VAL A 82 -1.16 -0.61 3.29
N ALA A 83 0.00 -0.33 3.88
CA ALA A 83 0.63 -1.25 4.82
C ALA A 83 -0.27 -1.51 6.03
N TYR A 84 -0.88 -0.47 6.58
CA TYR A 84 -1.78 -0.60 7.71
C TYR A 84 -3.01 -1.43 7.35
N ALA A 85 -3.64 -1.12 6.23
CA ALA A 85 -4.84 -1.84 5.79
C ALA A 85 -4.53 -3.30 5.46
N ALA A 86 -3.37 -3.56 4.85
CA ALA A 86 -2.95 -4.93 4.53
C ALA A 86 -2.65 -5.74 5.80
N ASP A 87 -2.12 -5.09 6.84
CA ASP A 87 -1.91 -5.74 8.13
C ASP A 87 -3.23 -6.19 8.74
N GLU A 88 -4.25 -5.34 8.70
CA GLU A 88 -5.59 -5.69 9.18
C GLU A 88 -6.20 -6.84 8.37
N LEU A 89 -5.97 -6.83 7.06
CA LEU A 89 -6.47 -7.91 6.19
C LEU A 89 -5.78 -9.23 6.52
N GLU A 90 -4.47 -9.19 6.75
CA GLU A 90 -3.70 -10.37 7.14
C GLU A 90 -4.22 -10.93 8.46
N ARG A 91 -4.45 -10.06 9.43
CA ARG A 91 -4.96 -10.45 10.75
C ARG A 91 -6.33 -11.13 10.62
N ALA A 92 -7.24 -10.54 9.86
CA ALA A 92 -8.58 -11.10 9.68
C ALA A 92 -8.51 -12.47 9.00
N ALA A 93 -7.68 -12.60 7.97
CA ALA A 93 -7.52 -13.87 7.27
C ALA A 93 -6.96 -14.95 8.18
N ASN A 94 -5.95 -14.62 8.99
CA ASN A 94 -5.36 -15.57 9.94
C ASN A 94 -6.33 -15.98 11.02
N ALA A 95 -7.21 -15.07 11.43
CA ALA A 95 -8.20 -15.36 12.49
C ALA A 95 -9.44 -16.08 11.96
N GLY A 96 -9.55 -16.27 10.66
CA GLY A 96 -10.74 -16.86 10.06
C GLY A 96 -11.96 -15.96 10.11
N GLU A 97 -11.74 -14.66 10.28
CA GLU A 97 -12.83 -13.67 10.32
C GLU A 97 -13.22 -13.26 8.91
N PRO A 98 -14.43 -12.69 8.72
CA PRO A 98 -14.80 -12.15 7.42
C PRO A 98 -13.80 -11.09 6.96
N THR A 99 -13.42 -11.13 5.68
CA THR A 99 -12.38 -10.25 5.15
C THR A 99 -12.93 -9.12 4.28
N GLY A 100 -14.24 -9.07 4.03
CA GLY A 100 -14.81 -8.12 3.08
C GLY A 100 -14.52 -6.66 3.39
N LYS A 101 -14.69 -6.26 4.65
CA LYS A 101 -14.44 -4.87 5.04
C LYS A 101 -12.95 -4.53 4.95
N ALA A 102 -12.10 -5.41 5.46
CA ALA A 102 -10.65 -5.18 5.41
C ALA A 102 -10.15 -5.14 3.98
N LEU A 103 -10.68 -6.01 3.11
CA LEU A 103 -10.32 -6.01 1.70
C LEU A 103 -10.73 -4.71 1.02
N ALA A 104 -11.92 -4.20 1.31
CA ALA A 104 -12.38 -2.93 0.75
C ALA A 104 -11.47 -1.77 1.17
N GLU A 105 -11.02 -1.77 2.42
CA GLU A 105 -10.11 -0.75 2.92
C GLU A 105 -8.75 -0.82 2.23
N VAL A 106 -8.25 -2.02 1.98
CA VAL A 106 -7.00 -2.20 1.23
C VAL A 106 -7.17 -1.67 -0.20
N ALA A 107 -8.27 -2.04 -0.86
CA ALA A 107 -8.51 -1.60 -2.23
C ALA A 107 -8.57 -0.07 -2.32
N GLU A 108 -9.23 0.57 -1.36
CA GLU A 108 -9.30 2.03 -1.30
C GLU A 108 -7.92 2.65 -1.09
N ALA A 109 -7.14 2.12 -0.16
CA ALA A 109 -5.79 2.63 0.10
C ALA A 109 -4.88 2.44 -1.11
N VAL A 110 -4.99 1.31 -1.80
CA VAL A 110 -4.21 1.05 -3.02
C VAL A 110 -4.62 2.03 -4.12
N ALA A 111 -5.92 2.30 -4.28
CA ALA A 111 -6.39 3.25 -5.28
C ALA A 111 -5.84 4.66 -5.01
N GLU A 112 -5.82 5.08 -3.74
CA GLU A 112 -5.23 6.36 -3.34
C GLU A 112 -3.76 6.44 -3.67
N ALA A 113 -3.01 5.39 -3.32
CA ALA A 113 -1.57 5.35 -3.59
C ALA A 113 -1.29 5.34 -5.09
N THR A 114 -2.07 4.58 -5.86
CA THR A 114 -1.93 4.52 -7.31
C THR A 114 -2.18 5.88 -7.95
N SER A 115 -3.24 6.57 -7.52
CA SER A 115 -3.54 7.91 -8.02
C SER A 115 -2.41 8.89 -7.72
N ALA A 116 -1.86 8.83 -6.51
CA ALA A 116 -0.75 9.69 -6.13
C ALA A 116 0.49 9.45 -7.00
N ILE A 117 0.78 8.17 -7.28
CA ILE A 117 1.90 7.79 -8.13
C ILE A 117 1.69 8.30 -9.57
N GLU A 118 0.49 8.12 -10.10
CA GLU A 118 0.15 8.57 -11.45
C GLU A 118 0.27 10.09 -11.58
N LEU A 119 -0.20 10.81 -10.59
CA LEU A 119 -0.11 12.28 -10.59
C LEU A 119 1.34 12.76 -10.57
N ARG A 120 2.17 12.08 -9.77
CA ARG A 120 3.57 12.51 -9.66
C ARG A 120 4.39 12.21 -10.91
N PHE A 121 4.17 11.07 -11.56
CA PHE A 121 5.02 10.64 -12.68
C PHE A 121 4.31 10.61 -14.03
N GLY A 122 3.00 10.83 -14.06
CA GLY A 122 2.25 10.86 -15.30
C GLY A 122 2.22 9.53 -16.02
N PHE A 123 2.15 8.42 -15.30
CA PHE A 123 2.07 7.10 -15.93
C PHE A 123 0.82 6.98 -16.78
N ASP A 124 0.95 6.31 -17.91
CA ASP A 124 -0.18 5.95 -18.76
C ASP A 124 -0.98 4.83 -18.09
N ARG A 125 -2.28 4.82 -18.31
CA ARG A 125 -3.18 3.86 -17.71
C ARG A 125 -3.46 2.67 -18.59
#